data_b2c8b9ecc33879ca3bcd29ab10801ae3
#
_entry.id   b2c8b9ecc33879ca3bcd29ab10801ae3
#
_cell.length_a   1.000
_cell.length_b   1.000
_cell.length_c   1.000
_cell.angle_alpha   90.00
_cell.angle_beta   90.00
_cell.angle_gamma   90.00
#
_symmetry.space_group_name_H-M   'P 1'
#
loop_
_entity.id
_entity.type
_entity.pdbx_description
1 polymer ?
#
loop_
_entity_poly.entity_id
_entity_poly.type
_entity_poly.pdbx_seq_one_letter_code
_entity_poly.pdbx_strand_id
1 'polypeptide(L)'
;RNSEYRKRGKEIFDVMNRSFTVLYEYSRLNDEQIQDYVNQYLPFVSRDLVCIILDKNDKIVGFAVTIPSLSKAFRKANGKLFPFGFIHILRALKRNDLLEALLIGVDPEHQGKGLSAVIFNHILRGAKKYGLKKMVMNPRLEENRKVRAIFDEFKPQLFMRRRCYKATLETIEQTISTSSSVM
;
A
#
# COMPACT_ATOMS: atom_id res chain seq x y z
N ARG A 1 1.34 -22.44 -11.52
CA ARG A 1 2.19 -21.35 -10.97
C ARG A 1 1.46 -20.02 -10.92
N ASN A 2 0.85 -19.54 -12.02
CA ASN A 2 0.05 -18.30 -12.00
C ASN A 2 -1.24 -18.42 -11.19
N SER A 3 -1.88 -19.60 -11.17
CA SER A 3 -3.10 -19.85 -10.38
C SER A 3 -2.85 -19.80 -8.87
N GLU A 4 -1.71 -20.31 -8.41
CA GLU A 4 -1.31 -20.26 -7.01
C GLU A 4 -1.05 -18.84 -6.54
N TYR A 5 -0.35 -18.02 -7.33
CA TYR A 5 -0.15 -16.60 -7.00
C TYR A 5 -1.46 -15.81 -6.95
N ARG A 6 -2.40 -16.12 -7.86
CA ARG A 6 -3.74 -15.50 -7.83
C ARG A 6 -4.51 -15.91 -6.58
N LYS A 7 -4.45 -17.20 -6.20
CA LYS A 7 -5.07 -17.69 -4.98
C LYS A 7 -4.50 -16.98 -3.74
N ARG A 8 -3.17 -16.92 -3.61
CA ARG A 8 -2.50 -16.22 -2.50
C ARG A 8 -2.77 -14.71 -2.53
N GLY A 9 -2.90 -14.11 -3.72
CA GLY A 9 -3.31 -12.71 -3.85
C GLY A 9 -4.68 -12.45 -3.22
N LYS A 10 -5.68 -13.30 -3.50
CA LYS A 10 -7.00 -13.19 -2.87
C LYS A 10 -6.91 -13.33 -1.35
N GLU A 11 -6.19 -14.34 -0.85
CA GLU A 11 -6.00 -14.55 0.59
C GLU A 11 -5.36 -13.32 1.28
N ILE A 12 -4.43 -12.61 0.62
CA ILE A 12 -3.86 -11.35 1.13
C ILE A 12 -4.94 -10.30 1.33
N PHE A 13 -5.82 -10.12 0.33
CA PHE A 13 -6.92 -9.15 0.43
C PHE A 13 -7.97 -9.56 1.47
N ASP A 14 -8.19 -10.85 1.69
CA ASP A 14 -9.06 -11.34 2.76
C ASP A 14 -8.49 -10.99 4.14
N VAL A 15 -7.17 -11.16 4.35
CA VAL A 15 -6.50 -10.73 5.58
C VAL A 15 -6.54 -9.21 5.71
N MET A 16 -6.34 -8.47 4.61
CA MET A 16 -6.46 -7.01 4.60
C MET A 16 -7.85 -6.58 5.02
N ASN A 17 -8.90 -7.16 4.43
CA ASN A 17 -10.28 -6.87 4.76
C ASN A 17 -10.57 -7.09 6.26
N ARG A 18 -10.01 -8.14 6.88
CA ARG A 18 -10.14 -8.38 8.33
C ARG A 18 -9.34 -7.39 9.18
N SER A 19 -8.12 -7.09 8.75
CA SER A 19 -7.20 -6.24 9.50
C SER A 19 -7.58 -4.77 9.49
N PHE A 20 -8.21 -4.30 8.41
CA PHE A 20 -8.47 -2.88 8.17
C PHE A 20 -9.89 -2.46 8.56
N THR A 21 -10.77 -3.38 8.94
CA THR A 21 -12.14 -3.06 9.38
C THR A 21 -12.22 -2.08 10.56
N VAL A 22 -11.17 -2.00 11.36
CA VAL A 22 -11.08 -1.07 12.50
C VAL A 22 -10.64 0.35 12.08
N LEU A 23 -10.28 0.55 10.81
CA LEU A 23 -9.87 1.84 10.31
C LEU A 23 -11.09 2.68 9.93
N TYR A 24 -11.03 3.97 10.22
CA TYR A 24 -12.08 4.92 9.89
C TYR A 24 -12.41 4.90 8.39
N GLU A 25 -13.70 4.78 8.08
CA GLU A 25 -14.26 4.73 6.70
C GLU A 25 -13.62 3.67 5.78
N TYR A 26 -13.07 2.59 6.34
CA TYR A 26 -12.61 1.48 5.53
C TYR A 26 -13.80 0.75 4.89
N SER A 27 -13.83 0.70 3.57
CA SER A 27 -14.78 -0.10 2.81
C SER A 27 -14.13 -1.42 2.38
N ARG A 28 -14.78 -2.53 2.67
CA ARG A 28 -14.30 -3.85 2.25
C ARG A 28 -14.33 -3.96 0.73
N LEU A 29 -13.28 -4.52 0.17
CA LEU A 29 -13.24 -4.87 -1.24
C LEU A 29 -14.07 -6.12 -1.49
N ASN A 30 -14.85 -6.11 -2.56
CA ASN A 30 -15.54 -7.30 -3.04
C ASN A 30 -14.62 -8.18 -3.90
N ASP A 31 -15.08 -9.38 -4.26
CA ASP A 31 -14.27 -10.36 -4.99
C ASP A 31 -13.84 -9.87 -6.37
N GLU A 32 -14.67 -9.11 -7.08
CA GLU A 32 -14.37 -8.54 -8.39
C GLU A 32 -13.25 -7.50 -8.29
N GLN A 33 -13.38 -6.56 -7.36
CA GLN A 33 -12.35 -5.55 -7.07
C GLN A 33 -11.02 -6.19 -6.67
N ILE A 34 -11.06 -7.24 -5.83
CA ILE A 34 -9.87 -8.00 -5.43
C ILE A 34 -9.20 -8.62 -6.65
N GLN A 35 -9.99 -9.24 -7.54
CA GLN A 35 -9.45 -9.86 -8.75
C GLN A 35 -8.81 -8.84 -9.68
N ASP A 36 -9.41 -7.67 -9.83
CA ASP A 36 -8.86 -6.57 -10.62
C ASP A 36 -7.54 -6.08 -10.04
N TYR A 37 -7.46 -5.85 -8.73
CA TYR A 37 -6.21 -5.48 -8.07
C TYR A 37 -5.12 -6.53 -8.24
N VAL A 38 -5.45 -7.81 -8.05
CA VAL A 38 -4.50 -8.91 -8.25
C VAL A 38 -3.98 -8.92 -9.68
N ASN A 39 -4.85 -8.80 -10.68
CA ASN A 39 -4.46 -8.78 -12.08
C ASN A 39 -3.59 -7.56 -12.43
N GLN A 40 -3.93 -6.39 -11.87
CA GLN A 40 -3.22 -5.15 -12.14
C GLN A 40 -1.82 -5.12 -11.52
N TYR A 41 -1.65 -5.58 -10.28
CA TYR A 41 -0.40 -5.44 -9.54
C TYR A 41 0.52 -6.65 -9.64
N LEU A 42 -0.03 -7.85 -9.84
CA LEU A 42 0.76 -9.09 -9.89
C LEU A 42 1.95 -9.07 -10.88
N PRO A 43 1.84 -8.43 -12.08
CA PRO A 43 2.96 -8.35 -13.02
C PRO A 43 4.17 -7.55 -12.52
N PHE A 44 3.94 -6.62 -11.59
CA PHE A 44 4.99 -5.71 -11.05
C PHE A 44 5.61 -6.22 -9.75
N VAL A 45 5.07 -7.28 -9.19
CA VAL A 45 5.45 -7.81 -7.88
C VAL A 45 6.64 -8.75 -7.99
N SER A 46 7.71 -8.47 -7.24
CA SER A 46 8.85 -9.36 -7.06
C SER A 46 8.75 -10.14 -5.76
N ARG A 47 9.13 -11.42 -5.79
CA ARG A 47 9.13 -12.29 -4.59
C ARG A 47 9.99 -11.75 -3.46
N ASP A 48 11.11 -11.12 -3.79
CA ASP A 48 12.03 -10.57 -2.79
C ASP A 48 11.43 -9.34 -2.07
N LEU A 49 10.41 -8.70 -2.69
CA LEU A 49 9.75 -7.49 -2.20
C LEU A 49 8.32 -7.74 -1.71
N VAL A 50 7.92 -9.01 -1.62
CA VAL A 50 6.65 -9.43 -1.03
C VAL A 50 6.94 -10.41 0.08
N CYS A 51 6.35 -10.17 1.24
CA CYS A 51 6.38 -11.09 2.38
C CYS A 51 5.00 -11.68 2.61
N ILE A 52 4.93 -12.99 2.79
CA ILE A 52 3.73 -13.70 3.20
C ILE A 52 4.14 -14.61 4.36
N ILE A 53 3.45 -14.48 5.48
CA ILE A 53 3.65 -15.34 6.66
C ILE A 53 2.45 -16.27 6.75
N LEU A 54 2.73 -17.56 6.83
CA LEU A 54 1.73 -18.62 6.96
C LEU A 54 1.75 -19.18 8.39
N ASP A 55 0.59 -19.56 8.87
CA ASP A 55 0.47 -20.37 10.08
C ASP A 55 0.71 -21.86 9.78
N LYS A 56 0.61 -22.71 10.82
CA LYS A 56 0.73 -24.17 10.69
C LYS A 56 -0.34 -24.84 9.82
N ASN A 57 -1.43 -24.14 9.53
CA ASN A 57 -2.54 -24.60 8.71
C ASN A 57 -2.49 -24.02 7.28
N ASP A 58 -1.35 -23.48 6.84
CA ASP A 58 -1.14 -22.86 5.53
C ASP A 58 -2.01 -21.61 5.27
N LYS A 59 -2.51 -20.96 6.34
CA LYS A 59 -3.28 -19.72 6.23
C LYS A 59 -2.38 -18.50 6.36
N ILE A 60 -2.66 -17.46 5.57
CA ILE A 60 -1.92 -16.19 5.66
C ILE A 60 -2.32 -15.48 6.95
N VAL A 61 -1.33 -15.20 7.81
CA VAL A 61 -1.47 -14.45 9.07
C VAL A 61 -0.74 -13.12 9.07
N GLY A 62 0.09 -12.88 8.06
CA GLY A 62 0.78 -11.61 7.88
C GLY A 62 1.27 -11.44 6.45
N PHE A 63 1.31 -10.20 5.97
CA PHE A 63 1.76 -9.92 4.63
C PHE A 63 2.33 -8.52 4.50
N ALA A 64 3.20 -8.34 3.49
CA ALA A 64 3.59 -7.04 2.96
C ALA A 64 3.75 -7.14 1.45
N VAL A 65 3.26 -6.14 0.75
CA VAL A 65 3.43 -5.97 -0.69
C VAL A 65 4.13 -4.64 -0.91
N THR A 66 5.34 -4.72 -1.47
CA THR A 66 6.14 -3.54 -1.80
C THR A 66 6.64 -3.63 -3.23
N ILE A 67 6.87 -2.49 -3.86
CA ILE A 67 7.39 -2.40 -5.24
C ILE A 67 8.44 -1.29 -5.34
N PRO A 68 9.39 -1.36 -6.28
CA PRO A 68 10.18 -0.19 -6.64
C PRO A 68 9.27 0.93 -7.13
N SER A 69 9.52 2.18 -6.70
CA SER A 69 8.65 3.31 -7.06
C SER A 69 8.57 3.52 -8.56
N LEU A 70 7.35 3.59 -9.08
CA LEU A 70 7.10 3.89 -10.49
C LEU A 70 6.84 5.38 -10.76
N SER A 71 6.76 6.21 -9.71
CA SER A 71 6.39 7.63 -9.81
C SER A 71 7.26 8.43 -10.76
N LYS A 72 8.60 8.25 -10.72
CA LYS A 72 9.54 8.90 -11.65
C LYS A 72 9.36 8.41 -13.09
N ALA A 73 9.05 7.12 -13.26
CA ALA A 73 8.86 6.51 -14.58
C ALA A 73 7.57 7.04 -15.23
N PHE A 74 6.47 7.07 -14.50
CA PHE A 74 5.20 7.63 -15.01
C PHE A 74 5.33 9.12 -15.37
N ARG A 75 6.06 9.90 -14.57
CA ARG A 75 6.32 11.31 -14.88
C ARG A 75 7.10 11.47 -16.19
N LYS A 76 8.16 10.66 -16.39
CA LYS A 76 8.97 10.67 -17.63
C LYS A 76 8.16 10.22 -18.85
N ALA A 77 7.22 9.30 -18.65
CA ALA A 77 6.35 8.81 -19.69
C ALA A 77 5.16 9.74 -19.97
N ASN A 78 5.00 10.85 -19.22
CA ASN A 78 3.82 11.74 -19.26
C ASN A 78 2.49 10.95 -19.18
N GLY A 79 2.47 9.85 -18.39
CA GLY A 79 1.31 8.96 -18.25
C GLY A 79 1.04 8.06 -19.46
N LYS A 80 1.82 8.13 -20.53
CA LYS A 80 1.63 7.33 -21.76
C LYS A 80 2.57 6.12 -21.76
N LEU A 81 2.01 4.90 -21.91
CA LEU A 81 2.81 3.67 -21.98
C LEU A 81 3.46 3.48 -23.36
N PHE A 82 2.76 3.85 -24.41
CA PHE A 82 3.22 3.69 -25.78
C PHE A 82 3.55 5.05 -26.41
N PRO A 83 4.53 5.11 -27.34
CA PRO A 83 5.36 3.99 -27.80
C PRO A 83 6.54 3.61 -26.90
N PHE A 84 7.04 4.50 -26.03
CA PHE A 84 8.30 4.26 -25.28
C PHE A 84 8.16 4.36 -23.75
N GLY A 85 6.98 4.72 -23.24
CA GLY A 85 6.75 4.89 -21.79
C GLY A 85 7.00 3.61 -20.99
N PHE A 86 6.70 2.43 -21.53
CA PHE A 86 6.94 1.14 -20.91
C PHE A 86 8.43 0.89 -20.59
N ILE A 87 9.36 1.44 -21.39
CA ILE A 87 10.81 1.32 -21.14
C ILE A 87 11.19 1.99 -19.82
N HIS A 88 10.61 3.16 -19.52
CA HIS A 88 10.83 3.85 -18.25
C HIS A 88 10.36 3.01 -17.07
N ILE A 89 9.22 2.31 -17.20
CA ILE A 89 8.68 1.43 -16.17
C ILE A 89 9.57 0.22 -15.95
N LEU A 90 9.95 -0.49 -17.01
CA LEU A 90 10.83 -1.65 -16.92
C LEU A 90 12.20 -1.28 -16.31
N ARG A 91 12.73 -0.11 -16.65
CA ARG A 91 13.96 0.40 -16.04
C ARG A 91 13.79 0.71 -14.56
N ALA A 92 12.67 1.33 -14.18
CA ALA A 92 12.37 1.66 -12.77
C ALA A 92 12.21 0.40 -11.91
N LEU A 93 11.65 -0.68 -12.44
CA LEU A 93 11.54 -1.96 -11.74
C LEU A 93 12.91 -2.62 -11.50
N LYS A 94 13.90 -2.37 -12.35
CA LYS A 94 15.24 -2.95 -12.24
C LYS A 94 16.27 -2.06 -11.54
N ARG A 95 16.14 -0.73 -11.68
CA ARG A 95 17.08 0.25 -11.14
C ARG A 95 16.32 1.41 -10.49
N ASN A 96 16.24 1.37 -9.18
CA ASN A 96 15.55 2.38 -8.37
C ASN A 96 16.28 2.56 -7.04
N ASP A 97 16.09 3.71 -6.42
CA ASP A 97 16.57 4.02 -5.07
C ASP A 97 15.45 4.06 -4.03
N LEU A 98 14.18 4.01 -4.49
CA LEU A 98 12.99 4.20 -3.70
C LEU A 98 12.07 2.98 -3.76
N LEU A 99 11.71 2.45 -2.61
CA LEU A 99 10.70 1.40 -2.41
C LEU A 99 9.37 2.06 -2.00
N GLU A 100 8.28 1.63 -2.57
CA GLU A 100 6.92 1.98 -2.13
C GLU A 100 6.29 0.79 -1.41
N ALA A 101 5.88 1.01 -0.16
CA ALA A 101 5.10 0.05 0.59
C ALA A 101 3.61 0.27 0.28
N LEU A 102 3.04 -0.66 -0.48
CA LEU A 102 1.64 -0.58 -0.91
C LEU A 102 0.69 -1.07 0.16
N LEU A 103 0.93 -2.28 0.67
CA LEU A 103 0.07 -2.95 1.65
C LEU A 103 0.95 -3.64 2.68
N ILE A 104 0.61 -3.48 3.96
CA ILE A 104 1.22 -4.23 5.07
C ILE A 104 0.10 -4.53 6.07
N GLY A 105 -0.02 -5.77 6.46
CA GLY A 105 -1.04 -6.19 7.43
C GLY A 105 -0.64 -7.44 8.19
N VAL A 106 -1.17 -7.55 9.41
CA VAL A 106 -1.10 -8.74 10.25
C VAL A 106 -2.51 -9.04 10.72
N ASP A 107 -2.91 -10.29 10.58
CA ASP A 107 -4.21 -10.77 11.03
C ASP A 107 -4.43 -10.37 12.52
N PRO A 108 -5.62 -9.84 12.89
CA PRO A 108 -5.89 -9.35 14.24
C PRO A 108 -5.52 -10.33 15.36
N GLU A 109 -5.77 -11.63 15.17
CA GLU A 109 -5.46 -12.68 16.15
C GLU A 109 -3.95 -12.94 16.33
N HIS A 110 -3.15 -12.45 15.38
CA HIS A 110 -1.69 -12.65 15.36
C HIS A 110 -0.90 -11.37 15.61
N GLN A 111 -1.58 -10.25 15.87
CA GLN A 111 -0.92 -8.99 16.24
C GLN A 111 -0.21 -9.11 17.60
N GLY A 112 0.85 -8.33 17.80
CA GLY A 112 1.65 -8.34 19.04
C GLY A 112 2.62 -9.53 19.19
N LYS A 113 2.66 -10.46 18.23
CA LYS A 113 3.52 -11.67 18.26
C LYS A 113 4.85 -11.51 17.49
N GLY A 114 5.27 -10.29 17.22
CA GLY A 114 6.55 -10.01 16.54
C GLY A 114 6.54 -10.21 15.02
N LEU A 115 5.39 -10.53 14.39
CA LEU A 115 5.31 -10.79 12.94
C LEU A 115 5.71 -9.58 12.09
N SER A 116 5.48 -8.37 12.58
CA SER A 116 5.92 -7.15 11.91
C SER A 116 7.43 -7.11 11.73
N ALA A 117 8.21 -7.53 12.73
CA ALA A 117 9.67 -7.59 12.63
C ALA A 117 10.13 -8.59 11.55
N VAL A 118 9.46 -9.73 11.44
CA VAL A 118 9.73 -10.74 10.40
C VAL A 118 9.45 -10.14 9.01
N ILE A 119 8.31 -9.47 8.85
CA ILE A 119 7.94 -8.78 7.61
C ILE A 119 9.02 -7.76 7.23
N PHE A 120 9.39 -6.86 8.14
CA PHE A 120 10.39 -5.83 7.85
C PHE A 120 11.75 -6.41 7.53
N ASN A 121 12.20 -7.44 8.26
CA ASN A 121 13.47 -8.10 7.96
C ASN A 121 13.48 -8.66 6.52
N HIS A 122 12.40 -9.33 6.09
CA HIS A 122 12.28 -9.83 4.72
C HIS A 122 12.35 -8.70 3.69
N ILE A 123 11.55 -7.65 3.86
CA ILE A 123 11.49 -6.51 2.93
C ILE A 123 12.84 -5.77 2.88
N LEU A 124 13.50 -5.54 4.02
CA LEU A 124 14.80 -4.87 4.06
C LEU A 124 15.89 -5.68 3.35
N ARG A 125 15.88 -7.01 3.49
CA ARG A 125 16.81 -7.89 2.75
C ARG A 125 16.55 -7.81 1.25
N GLY A 126 15.29 -7.87 0.82
CA GLY A 126 14.89 -7.66 -0.57
C GLY A 126 15.31 -6.29 -1.09
N ALA A 127 15.00 -5.22 -0.35
CA ALA A 127 15.38 -3.85 -0.71
C ALA A 127 16.90 -3.71 -0.90
N LYS A 128 17.71 -4.30 -0.01
CA LYS A 128 19.17 -4.30 -0.14
C LYS A 128 19.63 -5.00 -1.42
N LYS A 129 19.03 -6.14 -1.77
CA LYS A 129 19.34 -6.90 -3.00
C LYS A 129 19.09 -6.07 -4.26
N TYR A 130 18.06 -5.22 -4.28
CA TYR A 130 17.71 -4.33 -5.39
C TYR A 130 18.41 -2.96 -5.33
N GLY A 131 19.27 -2.71 -4.33
CA GLY A 131 19.95 -1.43 -4.16
C GLY A 131 19.05 -0.28 -3.75
N LEU A 132 17.85 -0.59 -3.21
CA LEU A 132 16.87 0.40 -2.74
C LEU A 132 17.37 1.00 -1.42
N LYS A 133 17.34 2.33 -1.31
CA LYS A 133 17.94 3.06 -0.18
C LYS A 133 16.90 3.77 0.70
N LYS A 134 15.71 4.00 0.16
CA LYS A 134 14.63 4.73 0.80
C LYS A 134 13.32 3.96 0.65
N MET A 135 12.43 4.11 1.64
CA MET A 135 11.09 3.55 1.58
C MET A 135 10.07 4.66 1.84
N VAL A 136 9.07 4.74 0.99
CA VAL A 136 7.88 5.59 1.19
C VAL A 136 6.69 4.69 1.49
N MET A 137 5.91 5.10 2.46
CA MET A 137 4.69 4.41 2.84
C MET A 137 3.47 5.17 2.34
N ASN A 138 2.42 4.44 2.07
CA ASN A 138 1.11 5.03 1.84
C ASN A 138 0.65 5.85 3.05
N PRO A 139 -0.19 6.90 2.84
CA PRO A 139 -0.75 7.68 3.92
C PRO A 139 -1.42 6.78 4.96
N ARG A 140 -1.17 7.07 6.24
CA ARG A 140 -1.72 6.36 7.39
C ARG A 140 -2.65 7.31 8.13
N LEU A 141 -3.68 6.76 8.77
CA LEU A 141 -4.49 7.53 9.72
C LEU A 141 -3.61 7.98 10.89
N GLU A 142 -3.70 9.25 11.28
CA GLU A 142 -2.91 9.81 12.39
C GLU A 142 -3.23 9.10 13.72
N GLU A 143 -4.45 8.59 13.87
CA GLU A 143 -4.92 7.86 15.05
C GLU A 143 -4.43 6.40 15.10
N ASN A 144 -3.88 5.86 14.02
CA ASN A 144 -3.37 4.48 14.00
C ASN A 144 -2.04 4.37 14.75
N ARG A 145 -2.11 4.50 16.09
CA ARG A 145 -0.94 4.49 17.00
C ARG A 145 -0.17 3.19 16.94
N LYS A 146 -0.84 2.04 16.75
CA LYS A 146 -0.19 0.72 16.68
C LYS A 146 0.78 0.63 15.51
N VAL A 147 0.33 1.03 14.32
CA VAL A 147 1.17 1.05 13.12
C VAL A 147 2.25 2.11 13.25
N ARG A 148 1.93 3.29 13.82
CA ARG A 148 2.90 4.36 14.03
C ARG A 148 4.08 3.88 14.88
N ALA A 149 3.82 3.23 16.03
CA ALA A 149 4.86 2.75 16.94
C ALA A 149 5.86 1.80 16.27
N ILE A 150 5.40 0.94 15.33
CA ILE A 150 6.27 0.03 14.58
C ILE A 150 7.28 0.81 13.72
N PHE A 151 6.87 1.97 13.16
CA PHE A 151 7.70 2.76 12.25
C PHE A 151 8.56 3.79 12.97
N ASP A 152 8.18 4.22 14.18
CA ASP A 152 8.94 5.23 14.94
C ASP A 152 10.38 4.78 15.23
N GLU A 153 10.63 3.47 15.34
CA GLU A 153 11.98 2.90 15.47
C GLU A 153 12.89 3.23 14.27
N PHE A 154 12.31 3.41 13.07
CA PHE A 154 13.05 3.77 11.85
C PHE A 154 13.26 5.28 11.69
N LYS A 155 12.87 6.10 12.68
CA LYS A 155 12.96 7.58 12.66
C LYS A 155 12.42 8.16 11.34
N PRO A 156 11.14 7.89 11.00
CA PRO A 156 10.58 8.28 9.72
C PRO A 156 10.46 9.80 9.61
N GLN A 157 10.69 10.32 8.41
CA GLN A 157 10.41 11.72 8.09
C GLN A 157 8.99 11.85 7.54
N LEU A 158 8.23 12.84 8.01
CA LEU A 158 6.94 13.15 7.46
C LEU A 158 7.13 13.71 6.05
N PHE A 159 6.62 12.96 5.06
CA PHE A 159 6.74 13.32 3.65
C PHE A 159 5.51 14.07 3.13
N MET A 160 4.31 13.65 3.54
CA MET A 160 3.05 14.23 3.09
C MET A 160 1.96 14.04 4.14
N ARG A 161 1.12 15.07 4.29
CA ARG A 161 -0.12 15.00 5.07
C ARG A 161 -1.30 15.23 4.13
N ARG A 162 -2.32 14.38 4.24
CA ARG A 162 -3.56 14.50 3.47
C ARG A 162 -4.72 14.63 4.45
N ARG A 163 -5.71 15.45 4.09
CA ARG A 163 -6.96 15.60 4.84
C ARG A 163 -8.13 15.42 3.90
N CYS A 164 -9.13 14.65 4.32
CA CYS A 164 -10.43 14.60 3.68
C CYS A 164 -11.38 15.50 4.44
N TYR A 165 -12.10 16.34 3.71
CA TYR A 165 -13.12 17.23 4.26
C TYR A 165 -14.49 16.72 3.86
N LYS A 166 -15.45 16.79 4.77
CA LYS A 166 -16.84 16.44 4.53
C LYS A 166 -17.69 17.65 4.86
N ALA A 167 -18.61 18.01 3.95
CA ALA A 167 -19.61 19.03 4.17
C ALA A 167 -20.98 18.46 3.79
N THR A 168 -22.04 18.85 4.49
CA THR A 168 -23.41 18.57 4.07
C THR A 168 -23.82 19.52 2.96
N LEU A 169 -24.79 19.12 2.12
CA LEU A 169 -25.32 20.01 1.06
C LEU A 169 -25.90 21.30 1.65
N GLU A 170 -26.58 21.21 2.78
CA GLU A 170 -27.14 22.38 3.51
C GLU A 170 -26.02 23.36 3.91
N THR A 171 -24.89 22.88 4.40
CA THR A 171 -23.74 23.72 4.76
C THR A 171 -23.17 24.43 3.53
N ILE A 172 -23.13 23.77 2.38
CA ILE A 172 -22.63 24.33 1.12
C ILE A 172 -23.59 25.44 0.65
N GLU A 173 -24.89 25.20 0.65
CA GLU A 173 -25.91 26.18 0.26
C GLU A 173 -25.89 27.44 1.13
N GLN A 174 -25.77 27.29 2.46
CA GLN A 174 -25.62 28.41 3.39
C GLN A 174 -24.35 29.22 3.09
N THR A 175 -23.24 28.57 2.79
CA THR A 175 -21.97 29.23 2.48
C THR A 175 -22.07 30.04 1.17
N ILE A 176 -22.74 29.50 0.15
CA ILE A 176 -22.95 30.18 -1.14
C ILE A 176 -23.88 31.37 -0.97
N SER A 177 -24.96 31.23 -0.23
CA SER A 177 -25.93 32.32 0.03
C SER A 177 -25.30 33.49 0.79
N THR A 178 -24.43 33.18 1.76
CA THR A 178 -23.73 34.21 2.55
C THR A 178 -22.67 34.95 1.71
N SER A 179 -21.98 34.27 0.81
CA SER A 179 -21.00 34.90 -0.08
C SER A 179 -21.64 35.75 -1.17
N SER A 180 -22.88 35.45 -1.58
CA SER A 180 -23.63 36.24 -2.58
C SER A 180 -24.26 37.50 -2.00
N SER A 181 -24.39 37.61 -0.67
CA SER A 181 -24.95 38.81 -0.01
C SER A 181 -23.88 39.85 0.41
N VAL A 182 -22.60 39.59 0.13
CA VAL A 182 -21.48 40.50 0.43
C VAL A 182 -20.90 41.20 -0.81
N MET A 183 -21.50 41.00 -1.98
CA MET A 183 -21.23 41.79 -3.20
C MET A 183 -22.36 42.79 -3.42
#